data_a75c370b9c4452f18b182bed19117a3a
#
_entry.id   a75c370b9c4452f18b182bed19117a3a
#
_cell.length_a   1.000
_cell.length_b   1.000
_cell.length_c   1.000
_cell.angle_alpha   90.00
_cell.angle_beta   90.00
_cell.angle_gamma   90.00
#
_symmetry.space_group_name_H-M   'P 1'
#
loop_
_entity.id
_entity.type
_entity.pdbx_description
1 polymer ?
#
loop_
_entity_poly.entity_id
_entity_poly.type
_entity_poly.pdbx_seq_one_letter_code
_entity_poly.pdbx_strand_id
1 'polypeptide(L)'
;LSELLIGRWMKQHRLRSKLVVATKGACHALETPNIKRLAPEEIREDLESSLKSLQTDYIDLYYLHADDPKREVGEIIETLNSFVREGKVRYFACSNWSAERMWAADAYAKEHNLKSFVGHEIMFNLAKPNDEAVEAAVQTHMTENIYEYHQKTGKPVTAYTSQAAGFFVLHKEEGFLKDDKFAFPRDMFYNAESLKRAERVDELCKLTNATPLEITLAYLYAQPFQVIPIVGPCRVKELEESLRASEKRLTQEEVEFLFS
;
A
#
# COMPACT_ATOMS: atom_id res chain seq x y z
N LEU A 1 -17.73 5.46 4.65
CA LEU A 1 -18.04 5.37 6.10
C LEU A 1 -16.82 5.68 6.95
N SER A 2 -15.62 5.14 6.62
CA SER A 2 -14.39 5.32 7.42
C SER A 2 -13.99 6.78 7.58
N GLU A 3 -13.99 7.57 6.50
CA GLU A 3 -13.67 9.01 6.54
C GLU A 3 -14.62 9.79 7.47
N LEU A 4 -15.91 9.47 7.45
CA LEU A 4 -16.90 10.11 8.35
C LEU A 4 -16.60 9.83 9.82
N LEU A 5 -16.21 8.60 10.15
CA LEU A 5 -15.86 8.22 11.52
C LEU A 5 -14.57 8.90 11.98
N ILE A 6 -13.55 8.89 11.13
CA ILE A 6 -12.25 9.53 11.39
C ILE A 6 -12.47 11.06 11.55
N GLY A 7 -13.24 11.68 10.65
CA GLY A 7 -13.52 13.10 10.69
C GLY A 7 -14.22 13.54 11.98
N ARG A 8 -15.24 12.79 12.38
CA ARG A 8 -15.95 13.03 13.67
C ARG A 8 -15.00 12.88 14.85
N TRP A 9 -14.20 11.83 14.87
CA TRP A 9 -13.25 11.56 15.95
C TRP A 9 -12.18 12.67 16.04
N MET A 10 -11.58 13.05 14.92
CA MET A 10 -10.60 14.14 14.87
C MET A 10 -11.16 15.45 15.36
N LYS A 11 -12.40 15.80 14.97
CA LYS A 11 -13.08 17.00 15.40
C LYS A 11 -13.37 16.98 16.90
N GLN A 12 -13.94 15.87 17.40
CA GLN A 12 -14.28 15.69 18.81
C GLN A 12 -13.05 15.85 19.72
N HIS A 13 -11.90 15.34 19.30
CA HIS A 13 -10.67 15.35 20.10
C HIS A 13 -9.68 16.47 19.71
N ARG A 14 -10.04 17.34 18.76
CA ARG A 14 -9.17 18.44 18.26
C ARG A 14 -7.81 17.97 17.80
N LEU A 15 -7.77 16.87 17.03
CA LEU A 15 -6.53 16.18 16.64
C LEU A 15 -6.06 16.48 15.21
N ARG A 16 -6.84 17.21 14.39
CA ARG A 16 -6.53 17.37 12.96
C ARG A 16 -5.08 17.83 12.71
N SER A 17 -4.60 18.82 13.43
CA SER A 17 -3.25 19.36 13.27
C SER A 17 -2.13 18.48 13.84
N LYS A 18 -2.48 17.42 14.58
CA LYS A 18 -1.53 16.48 15.19
C LYS A 18 -1.41 15.17 14.41
N LEU A 19 -2.22 15.02 13.35
CA LEU A 19 -2.27 13.78 12.57
C LEU A 19 -1.89 14.07 11.11
N VAL A 20 -1.19 13.11 10.52
CA VAL A 20 -1.03 13.00 9.07
C VAL A 20 -2.22 12.20 8.55
N VAL A 21 -3.09 12.85 7.80
CA VAL A 21 -4.29 12.22 7.24
C VAL A 21 -4.05 11.90 5.78
N ALA A 22 -4.12 10.61 5.47
CA ALA A 22 -4.07 10.11 4.11
C ALA A 22 -5.44 9.56 3.69
N THR A 23 -5.85 9.87 2.47
CA THR A 23 -7.04 9.26 1.84
C THR A 23 -6.83 9.09 0.34
N LYS A 24 -7.77 8.44 -0.33
CA LYS A 24 -7.68 8.10 -1.74
C LYS A 24 -8.92 8.57 -2.50
N GLY A 25 -8.71 8.99 -3.76
CA GLY A 25 -9.73 9.15 -4.76
C GLY A 25 -9.43 8.38 -6.03
N ALA A 26 -10.20 8.60 -7.06
CA ALA A 26 -10.08 7.91 -8.34
C ALA A 26 -10.26 6.37 -8.23
N CYS A 27 -11.06 5.91 -7.27
CA CYS A 27 -11.42 4.51 -7.15
C CYS A 27 -12.53 4.18 -8.14
N HIS A 28 -12.38 3.09 -8.90
CA HIS A 28 -13.48 2.54 -9.69
C HIS A 28 -14.59 2.01 -8.77
N ALA A 29 -15.83 1.97 -9.26
CA ALA A 29 -16.89 1.32 -8.53
C ALA A 29 -16.72 -0.22 -8.57
N LEU A 30 -17.14 -0.90 -7.50
CA LEU A 30 -17.01 -2.36 -7.40
C LEU A 30 -17.74 -3.09 -8.53
N GLU A 31 -18.87 -2.52 -8.97
CA GLU A 31 -19.69 -3.08 -10.05
C GLU A 31 -19.09 -2.83 -11.44
N THR A 32 -18.17 -1.88 -11.55
CA THR A 32 -17.54 -1.47 -12.82
C THR A 32 -16.02 -1.31 -12.68
N PRO A 33 -15.28 -2.37 -12.34
CA PRO A 33 -13.84 -2.26 -12.03
C PRO A 33 -12.97 -1.80 -13.22
N ASN A 34 -13.49 -1.96 -14.44
CA ASN A 34 -12.81 -1.54 -15.66
C ASN A 34 -13.08 -0.08 -16.06
N ILE A 35 -14.00 0.62 -15.38
CA ILE A 35 -14.25 2.05 -15.61
C ILE A 35 -13.33 2.85 -14.71
N LYS A 36 -12.32 3.46 -15.31
CA LYS A 36 -11.34 4.29 -14.60
C LYS A 36 -11.91 5.68 -14.35
N ARG A 37 -11.51 6.30 -13.23
CA ARG A 37 -12.04 7.59 -12.75
C ARG A 37 -10.92 8.59 -12.53
N LEU A 38 -10.10 8.84 -13.56
CA LEU A 38 -8.98 9.78 -13.50
C LEU A 38 -9.19 11.05 -14.33
N ALA A 39 -10.44 11.37 -14.74
CA ALA A 39 -10.72 12.69 -15.31
C ALA A 39 -10.49 13.77 -14.22
N PRO A 40 -9.99 14.97 -14.58
CA PRO A 40 -9.78 16.04 -13.62
C PRO A 40 -10.98 16.36 -12.73
N GLU A 41 -12.17 16.32 -13.32
CA GLU A 41 -13.44 16.56 -12.63
C GLU A 41 -13.74 15.45 -11.61
N GLU A 42 -13.50 14.19 -11.99
CA GLU A 42 -13.73 13.03 -11.11
C GLU A 42 -12.78 13.01 -9.91
N ILE A 43 -11.49 13.30 -10.16
CA ILE A 43 -10.49 13.40 -9.09
C ILE A 43 -10.87 14.54 -8.12
N ARG A 44 -11.34 15.68 -8.67
CA ARG A 44 -11.78 16.83 -7.86
C ARG A 44 -13.04 16.50 -7.04
N GLU A 45 -14.03 15.86 -7.64
CA GLU A 45 -15.24 15.44 -6.95
C GLU A 45 -14.93 14.52 -5.78
N ASP A 46 -14.06 13.53 -5.98
CA ASP A 46 -13.64 12.61 -4.94
C ASP A 46 -12.88 13.33 -3.81
N LEU A 47 -12.00 14.29 -4.15
CA LEU A 47 -11.28 15.11 -3.15
C LEU A 47 -12.25 15.95 -2.30
N GLU A 48 -13.19 16.66 -2.95
CA GLU A 48 -14.16 17.50 -2.23
C GLU A 48 -15.06 16.64 -1.31
N SER A 49 -15.46 15.46 -1.78
CA SER A 49 -16.22 14.50 -0.97
C SER A 49 -15.43 14.03 0.24
N SER A 50 -14.14 13.73 0.07
CA SER A 50 -13.25 13.33 1.16
C SER A 50 -13.03 14.44 2.18
N LEU A 51 -12.79 15.67 1.74
CA LEU A 51 -12.65 16.85 2.62
C LEU A 51 -13.91 17.06 3.48
N LYS A 52 -15.09 16.96 2.85
CA LYS A 52 -16.39 17.06 3.54
C LYS A 52 -16.58 15.93 4.55
N SER A 53 -16.27 14.69 4.17
CA SER A 53 -16.43 13.51 5.03
C SER A 53 -15.48 13.54 6.22
N LEU A 54 -14.23 13.94 6.01
CA LEU A 54 -13.20 14.08 7.03
C LEU A 54 -13.36 15.35 7.90
N GLN A 55 -14.27 16.27 7.52
CA GLN A 55 -14.51 17.54 8.20
C GLN A 55 -13.22 18.37 8.36
N THR A 56 -12.46 18.48 7.29
CA THR A 56 -11.19 19.22 7.21
C THR A 56 -11.11 19.99 5.91
N ASP A 57 -10.31 21.03 5.87
CA ASP A 57 -10.04 21.86 4.70
C ASP A 57 -8.81 21.44 3.89
N TYR A 58 -8.02 20.47 4.41
CA TYR A 58 -6.85 19.93 3.71
C TYR A 58 -6.61 18.46 4.00
N ILE A 59 -5.96 17.77 3.07
CA ILE A 59 -5.43 16.40 3.18
C ILE A 59 -3.90 16.47 3.19
N ASP A 60 -3.26 15.75 4.09
CA ASP A 60 -1.79 15.71 4.13
C ASP A 60 -1.22 14.90 2.97
N LEU A 61 -1.81 13.74 2.67
CA LEU A 61 -1.39 12.85 1.60
C LEU A 61 -2.59 12.29 0.83
N TYR A 62 -2.73 12.68 -0.43
CA TYR A 62 -3.82 12.24 -1.29
C TYR A 62 -3.31 11.22 -2.31
N TYR A 63 -3.91 10.03 -2.32
CA TYR A 63 -3.56 8.98 -3.27
C TYR A 63 -4.54 8.92 -4.44
N LEU A 64 -4.03 8.67 -5.63
CA LEU A 64 -4.83 8.10 -6.70
C LEU A 64 -4.88 6.58 -6.53
N HIS A 65 -6.07 5.99 -6.43
CA HIS A 65 -6.26 4.58 -6.04
C HIS A 65 -5.84 3.59 -7.14
N ALA A 66 -5.93 4.00 -8.40
CA ALA A 66 -5.54 3.21 -9.55
C ALA A 66 -5.04 4.11 -10.68
N ASP A 67 -4.42 3.52 -11.71
CA ASP A 67 -4.04 4.20 -12.95
C ASP A 67 -5.10 4.06 -14.05
N ASP A 68 -5.10 4.99 -14.97
CA ASP A 68 -5.71 4.88 -16.30
C ASP A 68 -4.62 5.06 -17.37
N PRO A 69 -4.06 3.97 -17.92
CA PRO A 69 -3.00 4.05 -18.92
C PRO A 69 -3.38 4.79 -20.21
N LYS A 70 -4.70 5.01 -20.44
CA LYS A 70 -5.18 5.74 -21.60
C LYS A 70 -5.15 7.26 -21.43
N ARG A 71 -4.99 7.72 -20.19
CA ARG A 71 -4.93 9.16 -19.86
C ARG A 71 -3.50 9.65 -19.84
N GLU A 72 -3.30 10.84 -20.39
CA GLU A 72 -2.00 11.49 -20.37
C GLU A 72 -1.54 11.80 -18.93
N VAL A 73 -0.32 11.42 -18.61
CA VAL A 73 0.26 11.63 -17.27
C VAL A 73 0.30 13.12 -16.91
N GLY A 74 0.58 13.97 -17.89
CA GLY A 74 0.64 15.41 -17.68
C GLY A 74 -0.66 16.00 -17.15
N GLU A 75 -1.80 15.60 -17.70
CA GLU A 75 -3.12 16.06 -17.24
C GLU A 75 -3.36 15.68 -15.76
N ILE A 76 -2.97 14.47 -15.37
CA ILE A 76 -3.09 14.01 -14.00
C ILE A 76 -2.19 14.81 -13.05
N ILE A 77 -0.94 15.02 -13.41
CA ILE A 77 0.03 15.78 -12.61
C ILE A 77 -0.38 17.25 -12.46
N GLU A 78 -0.87 17.89 -13.53
CA GLU A 78 -1.39 19.26 -13.50
C GLU A 78 -2.61 19.38 -12.56
N THR A 79 -3.54 18.42 -12.64
CA THR A 79 -4.72 18.37 -11.79
C THR A 79 -4.33 18.31 -10.31
N LEU A 80 -3.44 17.38 -9.94
CA LEU A 80 -2.98 17.24 -8.56
C LEU A 80 -2.22 18.47 -8.06
N ASN A 81 -1.40 19.10 -8.92
CA ASN A 81 -0.74 20.35 -8.59
C ASN A 81 -1.72 21.52 -8.39
N SER A 82 -2.87 21.53 -9.07
CA SER A 82 -3.90 22.53 -8.82
C SER A 82 -4.42 22.45 -7.39
N PHE A 83 -4.63 21.24 -6.85
CA PHE A 83 -5.07 21.02 -5.48
C PHE A 83 -4.04 21.45 -4.44
N VAL A 84 -2.75 21.29 -4.78
CA VAL A 84 -1.66 21.80 -3.94
C VAL A 84 -1.67 23.33 -3.91
N ARG A 85 -1.84 23.99 -5.07
CA ARG A 85 -1.96 25.46 -5.15
C ARG A 85 -3.18 26.01 -4.42
N GLU A 86 -4.29 25.25 -4.43
CA GLU A 86 -5.51 25.56 -3.67
C GLU A 86 -5.35 25.33 -2.14
N GLY A 87 -4.26 24.71 -1.69
CA GLY A 87 -4.03 24.38 -0.29
C GLY A 87 -4.84 23.19 0.24
N LYS A 88 -5.58 22.49 -0.64
CA LYS A 88 -6.42 21.34 -0.30
C LYS A 88 -5.63 20.04 -0.11
N VAL A 89 -4.47 19.93 -0.75
CA VAL A 89 -3.58 18.77 -0.67
C VAL A 89 -2.16 19.23 -0.40
N ARG A 90 -1.48 18.66 0.57
CA ARG A 90 -0.07 18.97 0.86
C ARG A 90 0.87 18.18 -0.05
N TYR A 91 0.64 16.88 -0.12
CA TYR A 91 1.40 15.92 -0.92
C TYR A 91 0.43 14.94 -1.59
N PHE A 92 0.83 14.43 -2.74
CA PHE A 92 0.06 13.41 -3.43
C PHE A 92 0.96 12.23 -3.85
N ALA A 93 0.34 11.05 -3.96
CA ALA A 93 0.99 9.80 -4.29
C ALA A 93 0.09 8.96 -5.20
N CYS A 94 0.62 7.89 -5.75
CA CYS A 94 -0.14 6.97 -6.58
C CYS A 94 -0.29 5.60 -5.91
N SER A 95 -1.25 4.82 -6.38
CA SER A 95 -1.44 3.43 -5.99
C SER A 95 -1.72 2.58 -7.22
N ASN A 96 -1.14 1.38 -7.29
CA ASN A 96 -1.32 0.45 -8.41
C ASN A 96 -0.90 1.01 -9.78
N TRP A 97 0.17 1.78 -9.81
CA TRP A 97 0.79 2.31 -11.03
C TRP A 97 1.99 1.48 -11.45
N SER A 98 2.25 1.39 -12.77
CA SER A 98 3.47 0.77 -13.27
C SER A 98 4.70 1.67 -13.09
N ALA A 99 5.89 1.07 -13.11
CA ALA A 99 7.15 1.81 -13.03
C ALA A 99 7.28 2.82 -14.18
N GLU A 100 6.92 2.43 -15.40
CA GLU A 100 6.99 3.29 -16.60
C GLU A 100 6.14 4.54 -16.43
N ARG A 101 4.92 4.38 -15.88
CA ARG A 101 4.01 5.50 -15.65
C ARG A 101 4.51 6.43 -14.55
N MET A 102 5.12 5.86 -13.50
CA MET A 102 5.73 6.68 -12.44
C MET A 102 6.96 7.45 -12.95
N TRP A 103 7.81 6.84 -13.79
CA TRP A 103 8.91 7.53 -14.44
C TRP A 103 8.42 8.65 -15.36
N ALA A 104 7.36 8.42 -16.13
CA ALA A 104 6.75 9.44 -16.98
C ALA A 104 6.20 10.61 -16.16
N ALA A 105 5.56 10.33 -15.01
CA ALA A 105 5.08 11.37 -14.09
C ALA A 105 6.22 12.22 -13.53
N ASP A 106 7.33 11.59 -13.16
CA ASP A 106 8.51 12.29 -12.65
C ASP A 106 9.18 13.17 -13.72
N ALA A 107 9.29 12.64 -14.93
CA ALA A 107 9.86 13.37 -16.05
C ALA A 107 9.00 14.61 -16.39
N TYR A 108 7.69 14.44 -16.53
CA TYR A 108 6.75 15.53 -16.79
C TYR A 108 6.80 16.61 -15.70
N ALA A 109 6.71 16.20 -14.44
CA ALA A 109 6.75 17.13 -13.32
C ALA A 109 8.06 17.94 -13.29
N LYS A 110 9.19 17.28 -13.54
CA LYS A 110 10.51 17.94 -13.61
C LYS A 110 10.57 18.97 -14.76
N GLU A 111 10.12 18.60 -15.96
CA GLU A 111 10.12 19.47 -17.14
C GLU A 111 9.27 20.73 -16.93
N HIS A 112 8.12 20.60 -16.24
CA HIS A 112 7.16 21.68 -16.01
C HIS A 112 7.32 22.38 -14.64
N ASN A 113 8.38 22.07 -13.88
CA ASN A 113 8.62 22.60 -12.52
C ASN A 113 7.41 22.41 -11.58
N LEU A 114 6.84 21.22 -11.61
CA LEU A 114 5.71 20.79 -10.80
C LEU A 114 6.16 19.78 -9.74
N LYS A 115 5.30 19.55 -8.73
CA LYS A 115 5.47 18.41 -7.81
C LYS A 115 5.10 17.12 -8.53
N SER A 116 5.83 16.04 -8.23
CA SER A 116 5.49 14.67 -8.63
C SER A 116 4.94 13.86 -7.46
N PHE A 117 4.60 12.60 -7.70
CA PHE A 117 4.26 11.65 -6.65
C PHE A 117 5.38 11.53 -5.62
N VAL A 118 5.02 11.64 -4.34
CA VAL A 118 5.99 11.52 -3.23
C VAL A 118 6.19 10.09 -2.77
N GLY A 119 5.37 9.14 -3.21
CA GLY A 119 5.42 7.72 -2.85
C GLY A 119 4.43 6.90 -3.66
N HIS A 120 4.44 5.61 -3.43
CA HIS A 120 3.60 4.62 -4.11
C HIS A 120 2.97 3.67 -3.09
N GLU A 121 1.66 3.44 -3.21
CA GLU A 121 0.99 2.42 -2.43
C GLU A 121 0.73 1.18 -3.29
N ILE A 122 1.23 0.02 -2.85
CA ILE A 122 1.23 -1.20 -3.66
C ILE A 122 1.17 -2.45 -2.77
N MET A 123 0.65 -3.56 -3.31
CA MET A 123 0.78 -4.86 -2.63
C MET A 123 2.26 -5.21 -2.50
N PHE A 124 2.74 -5.24 -1.27
CA PHE A 124 4.11 -5.62 -0.98
C PHE A 124 4.21 -6.36 0.34
N ASN A 125 4.67 -7.59 0.28
CA ASN A 125 4.87 -8.47 1.42
C ASN A 125 5.89 -9.57 1.05
N LEU A 126 6.21 -10.44 1.99
CA LEU A 126 7.19 -11.52 1.77
C LEU A 126 6.66 -12.66 0.89
N ALA A 127 5.33 -12.90 0.85
CA ALA A 127 4.78 -13.95 0.00
C ALA A 127 4.82 -13.54 -1.48
N LYS A 128 4.94 -14.53 -2.37
CA LYS A 128 4.74 -14.32 -3.80
C LYS A 128 3.25 -14.39 -4.12
N PRO A 129 2.64 -13.34 -4.67
CA PRO A 129 1.26 -13.44 -5.10
C PRO A 129 1.12 -14.31 -6.36
N ASN A 130 -0.06 -14.90 -6.54
CA ASN A 130 -0.46 -15.58 -7.76
C ASN A 130 -0.90 -14.55 -8.80
N ASP A 131 -0.26 -14.53 -9.96
CA ASP A 131 -0.51 -13.49 -10.98
C ASP A 131 -1.97 -13.45 -11.43
N GLU A 132 -2.62 -14.61 -11.64
CA GLU A 132 -4.05 -14.69 -11.99
C GLU A 132 -4.96 -14.05 -10.93
N ALA A 133 -4.64 -14.22 -9.65
CA ALA A 133 -5.43 -13.62 -8.57
C ALA A 133 -5.21 -12.09 -8.48
N VAL A 134 -3.99 -11.63 -8.75
CA VAL A 134 -3.66 -10.20 -8.82
C VAL A 134 -4.42 -9.53 -9.96
N GLU A 135 -4.41 -10.16 -11.14
CA GLU A 135 -5.14 -9.68 -12.33
C GLU A 135 -6.66 -9.63 -12.08
N ALA A 136 -7.22 -10.72 -11.53
CA ALA A 136 -8.65 -10.78 -11.19
C ALA A 136 -9.07 -9.71 -10.16
N ALA A 137 -8.18 -9.35 -9.24
CA ALA A 137 -8.41 -8.29 -8.26
C ALA A 137 -8.18 -6.87 -8.83
N VAL A 138 -7.74 -6.73 -10.08
CA VAL A 138 -7.36 -5.45 -10.71
C VAL A 138 -6.36 -4.68 -9.84
N GLN A 139 -5.40 -5.41 -9.28
CA GLN A 139 -4.36 -4.88 -8.40
C GLN A 139 -3.00 -4.96 -9.09
N THR A 140 -2.01 -4.34 -8.47
CA THR A 140 -0.59 -4.44 -8.87
C THR A 140 0.24 -4.81 -7.65
N HIS A 141 1.21 -5.67 -7.83
CA HIS A 141 2.14 -6.05 -6.76
C HIS A 141 3.56 -5.55 -7.06
N MET A 142 4.43 -5.61 -6.07
CA MET A 142 5.84 -5.23 -6.21
C MET A 142 6.52 -6.14 -7.23
N THR A 143 6.72 -5.63 -8.44
CA THR A 143 7.52 -6.26 -9.51
C THR A 143 8.96 -5.77 -9.45
N GLU A 144 9.87 -6.43 -10.18
CA GLU A 144 11.27 -6.03 -10.27
C GLU A 144 11.44 -4.58 -10.76
N ASN A 145 10.71 -4.18 -11.80
CA ASN A 145 10.76 -2.82 -12.34
C ASN A 145 10.29 -1.77 -11.32
N ILE A 146 9.25 -2.07 -10.55
CA ILE A 146 8.74 -1.16 -9.51
C ILE A 146 9.74 -1.10 -8.35
N TYR A 147 10.32 -2.23 -7.96
CA TYR A 147 11.36 -2.28 -6.93
C TYR A 147 12.57 -1.43 -7.32
N GLU A 148 13.04 -1.57 -8.56
CA GLU A 148 14.15 -0.78 -9.12
C GLU A 148 13.83 0.72 -9.15
N TYR A 149 12.58 1.10 -9.48
CA TYR A 149 12.14 2.49 -9.42
C TYR A 149 12.32 3.07 -8.00
N HIS A 150 11.84 2.36 -6.98
CA HIS A 150 11.97 2.82 -5.59
C HIS A 150 13.42 2.85 -5.12
N GLN A 151 14.21 1.85 -5.49
CA GLN A 151 15.64 1.81 -5.18
C GLN A 151 16.41 3.00 -5.79
N LYS A 152 16.12 3.36 -7.05
CA LYS A 152 16.77 4.47 -7.75
C LYS A 152 16.30 5.85 -7.27
N THR A 153 15.02 5.98 -6.93
CA THR A 153 14.44 7.29 -6.57
C THR A 153 14.47 7.57 -5.07
N GLY A 154 14.61 6.54 -4.23
CA GLY A 154 14.47 6.65 -2.78
C GLY A 154 13.05 6.97 -2.31
N LYS A 155 12.05 7.01 -3.19
CA LYS A 155 10.67 7.29 -2.82
C LYS A 155 10.10 6.17 -1.96
N PRO A 156 9.35 6.50 -0.89
CA PRO A 156 8.77 5.50 0.00
C PRO A 156 7.68 4.67 -0.67
N VAL A 157 7.52 3.45 -0.15
CA VAL A 157 6.43 2.54 -0.48
C VAL A 157 5.49 2.44 0.71
N THR A 158 4.21 2.61 0.48
CA THR A 158 3.16 2.23 1.44
C THR A 158 2.66 0.84 1.05
N ALA A 159 2.99 -0.16 1.86
CA ALA A 159 2.73 -1.56 1.53
C ALA A 159 1.34 -2.00 2.03
N TYR A 160 0.36 -2.17 1.14
CA TYR A 160 -0.89 -2.82 1.53
C TYR A 160 -0.76 -4.34 1.46
N THR A 161 -1.64 -5.06 2.15
CA THR A 161 -1.56 -6.51 2.36
C THR A 161 -0.19 -6.93 2.91
N SER A 162 0.43 -6.06 3.71
CA SER A 162 1.80 -6.15 4.21
C SER A 162 2.12 -7.45 4.96
N GLN A 163 1.10 -8.09 5.53
CA GLN A 163 1.17 -9.35 6.29
C GLN A 163 0.65 -10.54 5.47
N ALA A 164 0.56 -10.41 4.13
CA ALA A 164 0.02 -11.44 3.22
C ALA A 164 -1.35 -11.99 3.70
N ALA A 165 -2.22 -11.12 4.24
CA ALA A 165 -3.52 -11.49 4.82
C ALA A 165 -3.43 -12.65 5.85
N GLY A 166 -2.32 -12.76 6.58
CA GLY A 166 -2.09 -13.80 7.57
C GLY A 166 -1.61 -15.13 6.99
N PHE A 167 -1.28 -15.21 5.72
CA PHE A 167 -0.87 -16.46 5.04
C PHE A 167 0.19 -17.25 5.83
N PHE A 168 1.23 -16.62 6.34
CA PHE A 168 2.35 -17.27 7.05
C PHE A 168 1.95 -18.00 8.34
N VAL A 169 0.74 -17.78 8.83
CA VAL A 169 0.16 -18.50 9.97
C VAL A 169 -0.98 -19.38 9.51
N LEU A 170 -1.91 -18.82 8.73
CA LEU A 170 -3.17 -19.44 8.37
C LEU A 170 -3.03 -20.67 7.45
N HIS A 171 -1.96 -20.75 6.63
CA HIS A 171 -1.75 -21.89 5.73
C HIS A 171 -1.61 -23.25 6.43
N LYS A 172 -1.38 -23.24 7.76
CA LYS A 172 -1.28 -24.43 8.61
C LYS A 172 -2.59 -24.82 9.28
N GLU A 173 -3.60 -23.95 9.20
CA GLU A 173 -4.89 -24.18 9.85
C GLU A 173 -5.65 -25.29 9.16
N GLU A 174 -6.37 -26.10 9.96
CA GLU A 174 -7.29 -27.07 9.42
C GLU A 174 -8.36 -26.39 8.57
N GLY A 175 -8.61 -26.93 7.39
CA GLY A 175 -9.57 -26.37 6.43
C GLY A 175 -9.03 -25.25 5.56
N PHE A 176 -7.75 -24.83 5.69
CA PHE A 176 -7.19 -23.72 4.88
C PHE A 176 -7.44 -23.88 3.37
N LEU A 177 -7.32 -25.09 2.85
CA LEU A 177 -7.52 -25.39 1.42
C LEU A 177 -8.99 -25.46 0.98
N LYS A 178 -9.95 -25.45 1.92
CA LYS A 178 -11.37 -25.73 1.63
C LYS A 178 -12.33 -24.65 2.10
N ASP A 179 -12.06 -24.03 3.26
CA ASP A 179 -12.99 -23.08 3.87
C ASP A 179 -12.91 -21.72 3.22
N ASP A 180 -14.06 -21.13 2.90
CA ASP A 180 -14.18 -19.82 2.26
C ASP A 180 -13.60 -18.67 3.10
N LYS A 181 -13.56 -18.82 4.43
CA LYS A 181 -12.91 -17.82 5.31
C LYS A 181 -11.43 -17.60 5.01
N PHE A 182 -10.78 -18.56 4.33
CA PHE A 182 -9.39 -18.49 3.91
C PHE A 182 -9.23 -18.20 2.40
N ALA A 183 -10.32 -17.95 1.66
CA ALA A 183 -10.29 -17.80 0.22
C ALA A 183 -9.23 -16.79 -0.23
N PHE A 184 -9.23 -15.59 0.34
CA PHE A 184 -8.30 -14.54 -0.09
C PHE A 184 -6.82 -14.89 0.14
N PRO A 185 -6.33 -15.27 1.35
CA PRO A 185 -4.92 -15.64 1.51
C PRO A 185 -4.53 -16.90 0.75
N ARG A 186 -5.45 -17.86 0.57
CA ARG A 186 -5.24 -19.06 -0.21
C ARG A 186 -5.07 -18.73 -1.70
N ASP A 187 -6.05 -18.08 -2.28
CA ASP A 187 -6.10 -17.86 -3.72
C ASP A 187 -5.01 -16.87 -4.17
N MET A 188 -4.68 -15.90 -3.31
CA MET A 188 -3.65 -14.91 -3.58
C MET A 188 -2.22 -15.42 -3.37
N PHE A 189 -1.96 -16.26 -2.34
CA PHE A 189 -0.60 -16.54 -1.91
C PHE A 189 -0.23 -18.02 -1.80
N TYR A 190 -1.16 -18.96 -1.97
CA TYR A 190 -0.83 -20.38 -1.86
C TYR A 190 -0.17 -20.90 -3.13
N ASN A 191 1.15 -20.96 -3.12
CA ASN A 191 2.00 -21.52 -4.17
C ASN A 191 3.30 -22.06 -3.57
N ALA A 192 4.05 -22.79 -4.38
CA ALA A 192 5.29 -23.46 -3.93
C ALA A 192 6.33 -22.48 -3.37
N GLU A 193 6.46 -21.29 -3.98
CA GLU A 193 7.43 -20.29 -3.53
C GLU A 193 7.03 -19.67 -2.18
N SER A 194 5.77 -19.32 -2.00
CA SER A 194 5.27 -18.80 -0.72
C SER A 194 5.35 -19.83 0.40
N LEU A 195 5.10 -21.11 0.09
CA LEU A 195 5.25 -22.19 1.08
C LEU A 195 6.72 -22.37 1.49
N LYS A 196 7.65 -22.34 0.53
CA LYS A 196 9.08 -22.38 0.83
C LYS A 196 9.51 -21.22 1.72
N ARG A 197 9.06 -20.00 1.41
CA ARG A 197 9.33 -18.83 2.25
C ARG A 197 8.71 -18.97 3.65
N ALA A 198 7.52 -19.59 3.76
CA ALA A 198 6.90 -19.85 5.06
C ALA A 198 7.72 -20.81 5.93
N GLU A 199 8.33 -21.84 5.34
CA GLU A 199 9.28 -22.72 6.05
C GLU A 199 10.48 -21.92 6.57
N ARG A 200 11.04 -21.01 5.77
CA ARG A 200 12.16 -20.13 6.19
C ARG A 200 11.75 -19.16 7.31
N VAL A 201 10.53 -18.61 7.24
CA VAL A 201 9.98 -17.81 8.33
C VAL A 201 9.92 -18.62 9.63
N ASP A 202 9.44 -19.87 9.58
CA ASP A 202 9.36 -20.74 10.75
C ASP A 202 10.75 -21.05 11.35
N GLU A 203 11.75 -21.24 10.51
CA GLU A 203 13.13 -21.46 10.95
C GLU A 203 13.67 -20.21 11.66
N LEU A 204 13.51 -19.02 11.07
CA LEU A 204 13.94 -17.77 11.70
C LEU A 204 13.16 -17.48 13.00
N CYS A 205 11.89 -17.80 13.07
CA CYS A 205 11.11 -17.69 14.31
C CYS A 205 11.72 -18.49 15.45
N LYS A 206 12.15 -19.73 15.18
CA LYS A 206 12.81 -20.60 16.16
C LYS A 206 14.17 -20.05 16.60
N LEU A 207 14.96 -19.54 15.66
CA LEU A 207 16.30 -19.00 15.93
C LEU A 207 16.27 -17.68 16.71
N THR A 208 15.28 -16.82 16.43
CA THR A 208 15.23 -15.45 16.95
C THR A 208 14.18 -15.24 18.04
N ASN A 209 13.41 -16.27 18.38
CA ASN A 209 12.24 -16.21 19.29
C ASN A 209 11.23 -15.13 18.88
N ALA A 210 11.05 -14.95 17.55
CA ALA A 210 10.11 -14.02 16.96
C ALA A 210 8.85 -14.73 16.47
N THR A 211 7.77 -13.97 16.25
CA THR A 211 6.57 -14.49 15.60
C THR A 211 6.68 -14.38 14.08
N PRO A 212 5.90 -15.16 13.31
CA PRO A 212 5.84 -15.01 11.85
C PRO A 212 5.47 -13.59 11.41
N LEU A 213 4.58 -12.92 12.15
CA LEU A 213 4.20 -11.53 11.92
C LEU A 213 5.39 -10.59 12.07
N GLU A 214 6.18 -10.75 13.14
CA GLU A 214 7.37 -9.93 13.39
C GLU A 214 8.41 -10.11 12.28
N ILE A 215 8.67 -11.35 11.82
CA ILE A 215 9.61 -11.63 10.72
C ILE A 215 9.12 -11.02 9.40
N THR A 216 7.86 -11.22 9.04
CA THR A 216 7.32 -10.76 7.76
C THR A 216 7.23 -9.24 7.66
N LEU A 217 6.94 -8.54 8.75
CA LEU A 217 7.00 -7.07 8.79
C LEU A 217 8.46 -6.57 8.84
N ALA A 218 9.35 -7.22 9.61
CA ALA A 218 10.75 -6.87 9.66
C ALA A 218 11.43 -6.98 8.29
N TYR A 219 11.02 -7.93 7.44
CA TYR A 219 11.43 -8.01 6.04
C TYR A 219 11.12 -6.72 5.27
N LEU A 220 9.94 -6.12 5.47
CA LEU A 220 9.57 -4.87 4.81
C LEU A 220 10.42 -3.69 5.29
N TYR A 221 10.77 -3.66 6.58
CA TYR A 221 11.65 -2.62 7.13
C TYR A 221 13.12 -2.78 6.72
N ALA A 222 13.53 -3.96 6.26
CA ALA A 222 14.90 -4.25 5.81
C ALA A 222 15.16 -3.85 4.34
N GLN A 223 14.17 -3.28 3.64
CA GLN A 223 14.33 -2.88 2.24
C GLN A 223 15.28 -1.66 2.12
N PRO A 224 15.98 -1.48 0.97
CA PRO A 224 16.91 -0.38 0.74
C PRO A 224 16.24 0.99 0.53
N PHE A 225 14.92 1.03 0.56
CA PHE A 225 14.07 2.23 0.54
C PHE A 225 13.05 2.15 1.68
N GLN A 226 12.49 3.29 2.05
CA GLN A 226 11.51 3.32 3.14
C GLN A 226 10.23 2.58 2.75
N VAL A 227 9.85 1.61 3.57
CA VAL A 227 8.55 0.92 3.47
C VAL A 227 7.71 1.22 4.71
N ILE A 228 6.47 1.60 4.48
CA ILE A 228 5.46 1.89 5.51
C ILE A 228 4.38 0.82 5.40
N PRO A 229 4.42 -0.25 6.20
CA PRO A 229 3.40 -1.29 6.15
C PRO A 229 2.04 -0.78 6.62
N ILE A 230 1.00 -1.02 5.84
CA ILE A 230 -0.39 -0.86 6.29
C ILE A 230 -0.76 -2.13 7.06
N VAL A 231 -1.12 -1.95 8.31
CA VAL A 231 -1.57 -3.04 9.18
C VAL A 231 -3.05 -2.88 9.52
N GLY A 232 -3.78 -3.98 9.60
CA GLY A 232 -5.22 -3.99 9.85
C GLY A 232 -5.58 -4.84 11.09
N PRO A 233 -5.08 -4.49 12.29
CA PRO A 233 -5.36 -5.26 13.50
C PRO A 233 -6.84 -5.14 13.90
N CYS A 234 -7.46 -6.27 14.24
CA CYS A 234 -8.81 -6.31 14.79
C CYS A 234 -8.81 -6.35 16.33
N ARG A 235 -7.65 -6.61 16.95
CA ARG A 235 -7.45 -6.72 18.39
C ARG A 235 -6.23 -5.93 18.84
N VAL A 236 -6.25 -5.46 20.09
CA VAL A 236 -5.12 -4.71 20.69
C VAL A 236 -3.82 -5.52 20.62
N LYS A 237 -3.88 -6.81 20.94
CA LYS A 237 -2.71 -7.70 20.87
C LYS A 237 -2.07 -7.75 19.49
N GLU A 238 -2.87 -7.79 18.42
CA GLU A 238 -2.36 -7.79 17.03
C GLU A 238 -1.68 -6.46 16.68
N LEU A 239 -2.20 -5.34 17.18
CA LEU A 239 -1.56 -4.04 17.05
C LEU A 239 -0.22 -3.99 17.80
N GLU A 240 -0.19 -4.47 19.04
CA GLU A 240 1.04 -4.54 19.84
C GLU A 240 2.12 -5.40 19.17
N GLU A 241 1.74 -6.54 18.58
CA GLU A 241 2.65 -7.40 17.82
C GLU A 241 3.20 -6.67 16.57
N SER A 242 2.32 -5.97 15.84
CA SER A 242 2.72 -5.18 14.66
C SER A 242 3.68 -4.03 15.04
N LEU A 243 3.46 -3.39 16.20
CA LEU A 243 4.35 -2.34 16.71
C LEU A 243 5.71 -2.91 17.13
N ARG A 244 5.75 -4.06 17.81
CA ARG A 244 7.03 -4.72 18.15
C ARG A 244 7.84 -5.08 16.92
N ALA A 245 7.18 -5.48 15.83
CA ALA A 245 7.86 -5.76 14.56
C ALA A 245 8.65 -4.54 14.04
N SER A 246 8.20 -3.31 14.33
CA SER A 246 8.89 -2.10 13.90
C SER A 246 10.26 -1.89 14.56
N GLU A 247 10.51 -2.55 15.67
CA GLU A 247 11.80 -2.51 16.40
C GLU A 247 12.76 -3.61 15.93
N LYS A 248 12.24 -4.66 15.26
CA LYS A 248 13.04 -5.76 14.76
C LYS A 248 13.79 -5.36 13.49
N ARG A 249 15.05 -5.75 13.42
CA ARG A 249 15.88 -5.56 12.23
C ARG A 249 16.41 -6.92 11.78
N LEU A 250 16.16 -7.26 10.52
CA LEU A 250 16.81 -8.40 9.88
C LEU A 250 18.15 -7.96 9.29
N THR A 251 19.14 -8.82 9.41
CA THR A 251 20.40 -8.67 8.68
C THR A 251 20.20 -8.98 7.20
N GLN A 252 21.13 -8.58 6.36
CA GLN A 252 21.11 -8.91 4.94
C GLN A 252 21.09 -10.44 4.70
N GLU A 253 21.85 -11.19 5.51
CA GLU A 253 21.90 -12.64 5.46
C GLU A 253 20.55 -13.29 5.80
N GLU A 254 19.85 -12.76 6.82
CA GLU A 254 18.50 -13.22 7.19
C GLU A 254 17.48 -12.91 6.08
N VAL A 255 17.59 -11.74 5.43
CA VAL A 255 16.74 -11.41 4.28
C VAL A 255 17.00 -12.37 3.12
N GLU A 256 18.26 -12.63 2.76
CA GLU A 256 18.63 -13.57 1.70
C GLU A 256 18.16 -14.99 2.01
N PHE A 257 18.28 -15.43 3.28
CA PHE A 257 17.79 -16.72 3.73
C PHE A 257 16.28 -16.91 3.51
N LEU A 258 15.45 -15.87 3.64
CA LEU A 258 14.02 -15.96 3.38
C LEU A 258 13.68 -16.30 1.92
N PHE A 259 14.63 -16.11 1.00
CA PHE A 259 14.48 -16.41 -0.44
C PHE A 259 15.26 -17.63 -0.92
N SER A 260 16.07 -18.27 -0.05
CA SER A 260 16.96 -19.39 -0.38
C SER A 260 16.28 -20.74 -0.70
#